data_f86f62ddf739549dbd6367c22fdaea50
#
_entry.id   f86f62ddf739549dbd6367c22fdaea50
#
_cell.length_a   1.000
_cell.length_b   1.000
_cell.length_c   1.000
_cell.angle_alpha   90.00
_cell.angle_beta   90.00
_cell.angle_gamma   90.00
#
_symmetry.space_group_name_H-M   'P 1'
#
loop_
_entity.id
_entity.type
_entity.pdbx_description
1 polymer ?
#
loop_
_entity_poly.entity_id
_entity_poly.type
_entity_poly.pdbx_seq_one_letter_code
_entity_poly.pdbx_strand_id
1 'polypeptide(L)'
;MKKNYEIKVYTKSDELPPLLAGNFFHSLELFEISEGVSGDTPFMAVATEDGRTIAQMLAVLHTHRTWFPPFIYTHAHAHGEGIYLSAETEEELFPLLLHALTRKLCSYHCLYIEFSELQKKMFGYRHFRRLGYFPVAWQEIYNSLHSMNPEERLTDRTRRQIENGKNKGLECHETHNQEEIRKFYQLYRNFYRFKPRRYVPPMEYFESLSQSNEAKVFVTTYEGRRFGRGGKETGTIDGEDFHAAGSRKIV
;
A
#
# COMPACT_ATOMS: atom_id res chain seq x y z
N MET A 1 -1.59 -29.58 -24.75
CA MET A 1 -0.17 -29.16 -24.75
C MET A 1 0.15 -28.63 -23.37
N LYS A 2 1.24 -29.07 -22.72
CA LYS A 2 1.71 -28.40 -21.49
C LYS A 2 2.25 -27.02 -21.88
N LYS A 3 1.62 -25.97 -21.40
CA LYS A 3 2.15 -24.62 -21.51
C LYS A 3 3.44 -24.56 -20.70
N ASN A 4 4.50 -24.01 -21.26
CA ASN A 4 5.79 -23.88 -20.60
C ASN A 4 5.93 -22.45 -20.09
N TYR A 5 5.65 -22.26 -18.79
CA TYR A 5 5.81 -20.96 -18.15
C TYR A 5 7.19 -20.85 -17.53
N GLU A 6 7.87 -19.74 -17.76
CA GLU A 6 9.05 -19.36 -17.03
C GLU A 6 8.63 -18.37 -15.91
N ILE A 7 9.00 -18.68 -14.66
CA ILE A 7 8.70 -17.82 -13.51
C ILE A 7 10.01 -17.34 -12.90
N LYS A 8 10.16 -16.03 -12.84
CA LYS A 8 11.33 -15.38 -12.26
C LYS A 8 10.91 -14.27 -11.30
N VAL A 9 11.72 -14.07 -10.25
CA VAL A 9 11.50 -13.00 -9.26
C VAL A 9 12.63 -11.99 -9.39
N TYR A 10 12.26 -10.77 -9.70
CA TYR A 10 13.14 -9.64 -9.92
C TYR A 10 13.17 -8.73 -8.69
N THR A 11 14.31 -8.10 -8.45
CA THR A 11 14.52 -7.14 -7.35
C THR A 11 15.12 -5.83 -7.83
N LYS A 12 15.33 -5.71 -9.15
CA LYS A 12 15.88 -4.55 -9.82
C LYS A 12 15.01 -4.16 -10.99
N SER A 13 14.76 -2.88 -11.15
CA SER A 13 13.90 -2.35 -12.22
C SER A 13 14.50 -2.52 -13.61
N ASP A 14 15.84 -2.41 -13.72
CA ASP A 14 16.57 -2.60 -14.97
C ASP A 14 16.58 -4.03 -15.51
N GLU A 15 16.25 -5.01 -14.68
CA GLU A 15 16.15 -6.42 -15.07
C GLU A 15 14.72 -6.83 -15.45
N LEU A 16 13.72 -6.00 -15.20
CA LEU A 16 12.31 -6.33 -15.41
C LEU A 16 11.96 -6.45 -16.90
N PRO A 17 11.21 -7.48 -17.29
CA PRO A 17 10.61 -7.52 -18.63
C PRO A 17 9.47 -6.49 -18.72
N PRO A 18 8.95 -6.19 -19.92
CA PRO A 18 7.74 -5.39 -20.06
C PRO A 18 6.60 -5.97 -19.22
N LEU A 19 6.01 -5.15 -18.35
CA LEU A 19 4.96 -5.55 -17.43
C LEU A 19 3.55 -5.36 -18.03
N LEU A 20 2.58 -6.08 -17.50
CA LEU A 20 1.18 -5.88 -17.83
C LEU A 20 0.67 -4.57 -17.21
N ALA A 21 -0.18 -3.84 -17.96
CA ALA A 21 -0.92 -2.72 -17.39
C ALA A 21 -2.01 -3.25 -16.43
N GLY A 22 -2.21 -2.55 -15.31
CA GLY A 22 -3.20 -2.97 -14.33
C GLY A 22 -3.26 -2.03 -13.13
N ASN A 23 -3.41 -2.58 -11.93
CA ASN A 23 -3.48 -1.78 -10.73
C ASN A 23 -2.09 -1.28 -10.29
N PHE A 24 -2.09 -0.16 -9.57
CA PHE A 24 -0.88 0.47 -9.03
C PHE A 24 -0.04 -0.47 -8.16
N PHE A 25 -0.67 -1.35 -7.37
CA PHE A 25 0.03 -2.22 -6.41
C PHE A 25 0.96 -3.25 -7.05
N HIS A 26 0.79 -3.52 -8.33
CA HIS A 26 1.64 -4.44 -9.07
C HIS A 26 2.27 -3.78 -10.31
N SER A 27 2.36 -2.44 -10.31
CA SER A 27 2.92 -1.65 -11.40
C SER A 27 4.46 -1.53 -11.31
N LEU A 28 5.06 -1.13 -12.42
CA LEU A 28 6.46 -0.72 -12.47
C LEU A 28 6.69 0.51 -11.58
N GLU A 29 5.73 1.44 -11.55
CA GLU A 29 5.85 2.68 -10.77
C GLU A 29 6.02 2.40 -9.28
N LEU A 30 5.17 1.55 -8.68
CA LEU A 30 5.33 1.17 -7.28
C LEU A 30 6.61 0.39 -7.03
N PHE A 31 7.04 -0.43 -7.99
CA PHE A 31 8.32 -1.13 -7.91
C PHE A 31 9.48 -0.15 -7.81
N GLU A 32 9.55 0.84 -8.71
CA GLU A 32 10.60 1.87 -8.74
C GLU A 32 10.57 2.77 -7.51
N ILE A 33 9.37 3.18 -7.05
CA ILE A 33 9.21 3.90 -5.78
C ILE A 33 9.82 3.09 -4.63
N SER A 34 9.47 1.81 -4.53
CA SER A 34 9.97 0.94 -3.45
C SER A 34 11.47 0.67 -3.56
N GLU A 35 12.02 0.58 -4.77
CA GLU A 35 13.46 0.43 -5.01
C GLU A 35 14.24 1.68 -4.57
N GLY A 36 13.66 2.87 -4.73
CA GLY A 36 14.25 4.15 -4.34
C GLY A 36 14.15 4.45 -2.84
N VAL A 37 13.34 3.72 -2.08
CA VAL A 37 13.10 3.96 -0.66
C VAL A 37 14.09 3.19 0.21
N SER A 38 14.76 3.90 1.11
CA SER A 38 15.72 3.28 2.03
C SER A 38 15.06 2.30 2.99
N GLY A 39 15.53 1.06 2.98
CA GLY A 39 15.01 -0.01 3.84
C GLY A 39 13.92 -0.85 3.20
N ASP A 40 13.49 -0.50 1.99
CA ASP A 40 12.55 -1.29 1.20
C ASP A 40 13.29 -2.07 0.11
N THR A 41 12.75 -3.22 -0.25
CA THR A 41 13.24 -4.02 -1.38
C THR A 41 12.03 -4.60 -2.10
N PRO A 42 11.76 -4.21 -3.35
CA PRO A 42 10.68 -4.78 -4.12
C PRO A 42 11.04 -6.18 -4.64
N PHE A 43 10.03 -7.04 -4.73
CA PHE A 43 10.09 -8.38 -5.28
C PHE A 43 8.96 -8.56 -6.29
N MET A 44 9.27 -8.49 -7.56
CA MET A 44 8.30 -8.71 -8.64
C MET A 44 8.44 -10.13 -9.18
N ALA A 45 7.48 -10.99 -8.85
CA ALA A 45 7.34 -12.28 -9.50
C ALA A 45 6.64 -12.10 -10.84
N VAL A 46 7.28 -12.53 -11.91
CA VAL A 46 6.75 -12.45 -13.29
C VAL A 46 6.71 -13.84 -13.89
N ALA A 47 5.58 -14.16 -14.51
CA ALA A 47 5.43 -15.34 -15.35
C ALA A 47 5.45 -14.92 -16.82
N THR A 48 6.27 -15.58 -17.61
CA THR A 48 6.38 -15.36 -19.05
C THR A 48 6.06 -16.64 -19.84
N GLU A 49 5.43 -16.46 -20.98
CA GLU A 49 5.20 -17.50 -22.01
C GLU A 49 5.74 -16.97 -23.33
N ASP A 50 6.66 -17.70 -23.95
CA ASP A 50 7.35 -17.30 -25.19
C ASP A 50 7.95 -15.88 -25.12
N GLY A 51 8.52 -15.53 -23.96
CA GLY A 51 9.16 -14.22 -23.70
C GLY A 51 8.18 -13.07 -23.47
N ARG A 52 6.86 -13.31 -23.41
CA ARG A 52 5.85 -12.30 -23.10
C ARG A 52 5.35 -12.47 -21.69
N THR A 53 5.22 -11.37 -20.98
CA THR A 53 4.63 -11.37 -19.62
C THR A 53 3.14 -11.69 -19.70
N ILE A 54 2.72 -12.67 -18.90
CA ILE A 54 1.33 -13.12 -18.81
C ILE A 54 0.74 -12.99 -17.41
N ALA A 55 1.59 -12.85 -16.39
CA ALA A 55 1.17 -12.56 -15.03
C ALA A 55 2.31 -11.92 -14.25
N GLN A 56 1.95 -11.11 -13.25
CA GLN A 56 2.90 -10.47 -12.34
C GLN A 56 2.30 -10.25 -10.95
N MET A 57 3.17 -10.26 -9.93
CA MET A 57 2.80 -10.05 -8.53
C MET A 57 3.95 -9.38 -7.80
N LEU A 58 3.69 -8.21 -7.21
CA LEU A 58 4.65 -7.44 -6.43
C LEU A 58 4.44 -7.67 -4.94
N ALA A 59 5.53 -7.85 -4.21
CA ALA A 59 5.59 -7.68 -2.76
C ALA A 59 6.77 -6.78 -2.41
N VAL A 60 6.63 -5.98 -1.38
CA VAL A 60 7.72 -5.13 -0.88
C VAL A 60 8.18 -5.64 0.47
N LEU A 61 9.46 -5.90 0.60
CA LEU A 61 10.12 -6.26 1.85
C LEU A 61 10.57 -4.99 2.56
N HIS A 62 10.01 -4.74 3.73
CA HIS A 62 10.36 -3.60 4.57
C HIS A 62 11.33 -4.02 5.67
N THR A 63 12.42 -3.28 5.82
CA THR A 63 13.41 -3.48 6.88
C THR A 63 13.18 -2.44 7.96
N HIS A 64 12.76 -2.91 9.12
CA HIS A 64 12.52 -2.06 10.29
C HIS A 64 13.74 -2.01 11.18
N ARG A 65 14.13 -0.80 11.55
CA ARG A 65 15.14 -0.57 12.59
C ARG A 65 14.45 0.02 13.81
N THR A 66 14.56 -0.65 14.93
CA THR A 66 13.99 -0.23 16.20
C THR A 66 15.09 -0.11 17.26
N TRP A 67 14.85 0.69 18.27
CA TRP A 67 15.77 0.80 19.42
C TRP A 67 15.49 -0.24 20.51
N PHE A 68 14.40 -1.03 20.35
CA PHE A 68 14.07 -2.18 21.19
C PHE A 68 14.34 -3.50 20.44
N PRO A 69 14.60 -4.60 21.17
CA PRO A 69 14.67 -5.92 20.55
C PRO A 69 13.35 -6.34 19.87
N PRO A 70 13.42 -7.01 18.74
CA PRO A 70 14.61 -7.25 17.91
C PRO A 70 15.00 -5.98 17.17
N PHE A 71 16.17 -5.43 17.36
CA PHE A 71 16.60 -4.12 16.82
C PHE A 71 16.44 -3.97 15.32
N ILE A 72 16.42 -5.08 14.61
CA ILE A 72 16.15 -5.15 13.16
C ILE A 72 15.22 -6.33 12.91
N TYR A 73 14.13 -6.10 12.17
CA TYR A 73 13.29 -7.16 11.63
C TYR A 73 12.77 -6.78 10.26
N THR A 74 12.41 -7.78 9.48
CA THR A 74 11.90 -7.60 8.12
C THR A 74 10.51 -8.19 8.02
N HIS A 75 9.62 -7.53 7.28
CA HIS A 75 8.35 -8.10 6.88
C HIS A 75 8.08 -7.74 5.42
N ALA A 76 7.35 -8.59 4.72
CA ALA A 76 6.95 -8.34 3.34
C ALA A 76 5.45 -8.12 3.26
N HIS A 77 5.05 -7.21 2.40
CA HIS A 77 3.65 -6.90 2.14
C HIS A 77 3.35 -6.97 0.63
N ALA A 78 2.27 -7.67 0.29
CA ALA A 78 1.69 -7.73 -1.04
C ALA A 78 0.22 -7.31 -0.98
N HIS A 79 -0.19 -6.42 -1.88
CA HIS A 79 -1.56 -5.91 -1.97
C HIS A 79 -2.30 -6.58 -3.13
N GLY A 80 -3.37 -7.33 -2.84
CA GLY A 80 -4.19 -7.97 -3.87
C GLY A 80 -3.63 -9.27 -4.42
N GLU A 81 -4.25 -9.72 -5.50
CA GLU A 81 -4.01 -11.05 -6.09
C GLU A 81 -2.90 -11.06 -7.16
N GLY A 82 -2.46 -9.92 -7.64
CA GLY A 82 -1.57 -9.78 -8.80
C GLY A 82 -2.32 -9.28 -10.04
N ILE A 83 -1.61 -9.26 -11.17
CA ILE A 83 -2.16 -8.92 -12.49
C ILE A 83 -1.98 -10.12 -13.40
N TYR A 84 -3.04 -10.49 -14.12
CA TYR A 84 -3.09 -11.65 -15.00
C TYR A 84 -3.72 -11.28 -16.33
N LEU A 85 -3.28 -11.92 -17.40
CA LEU A 85 -3.81 -11.68 -18.75
C LEU A 85 -5.29 -12.11 -18.87
N SER A 86 -5.69 -13.17 -18.15
CA SER A 86 -7.07 -13.67 -18.10
C SER A 86 -7.36 -14.37 -16.76
N ALA A 87 -8.64 -14.61 -16.47
CA ALA A 87 -9.06 -15.35 -15.28
C ALA A 87 -8.53 -16.81 -15.26
N GLU A 88 -8.46 -17.46 -16.42
CA GLU A 88 -7.89 -18.80 -16.55
C GLU A 88 -6.39 -18.80 -16.21
N THR A 89 -5.68 -17.77 -16.67
CA THR A 89 -4.27 -17.57 -16.38
C THR A 89 -4.06 -17.31 -14.86
N GLU A 90 -4.99 -16.60 -14.21
CA GLU A 90 -4.96 -16.37 -12.77
C GLU A 90 -5.03 -17.67 -11.98
N GLU A 91 -5.99 -18.56 -12.28
CA GLU A 91 -6.15 -19.84 -11.56
C GLU A 91 -4.91 -20.74 -11.70
N GLU A 92 -4.28 -20.74 -12.86
CA GLU A 92 -3.12 -21.58 -13.17
C GLU A 92 -1.83 -21.00 -12.56
N LEU A 93 -1.61 -19.68 -12.67
CA LEU A 93 -0.33 -19.04 -12.33
C LEU A 93 -0.26 -18.48 -10.91
N PHE A 94 -1.40 -18.11 -10.29
CA PHE A 94 -1.39 -17.61 -8.92
C PHE A 94 -0.60 -18.51 -7.95
N PRO A 95 -0.85 -19.84 -7.89
CA PRO A 95 -0.10 -20.69 -6.98
C PRO A 95 1.41 -20.75 -7.27
N LEU A 96 1.79 -20.59 -8.53
CA LEU A 96 3.19 -20.61 -8.94
C LEU A 96 3.90 -19.32 -8.58
N LEU A 97 3.28 -18.18 -8.85
CA LEU A 97 3.80 -16.85 -8.46
C LEU A 97 3.88 -16.73 -6.92
N LEU A 98 2.82 -17.11 -6.21
CA LEU A 98 2.79 -17.12 -4.76
C LEU A 98 3.93 -17.97 -4.17
N HIS A 99 4.16 -19.17 -4.71
CA HIS A 99 5.24 -20.05 -4.29
C HIS A 99 6.62 -19.43 -4.55
N ALA A 100 6.85 -18.93 -5.77
CA ALA A 100 8.12 -18.31 -6.14
C ALA A 100 8.44 -17.10 -5.26
N LEU A 101 7.46 -16.23 -5.06
CA LEU A 101 7.57 -15.02 -4.23
C LEU A 101 7.84 -15.38 -2.77
N THR A 102 7.04 -16.28 -2.18
CA THR A 102 7.20 -16.73 -0.79
C THR A 102 8.58 -17.33 -0.57
N ARG A 103 9.03 -18.23 -1.47
CA ARG A 103 10.35 -18.86 -1.38
C ARG A 103 11.48 -17.84 -1.46
N LYS A 104 11.36 -16.87 -2.35
CA LYS A 104 12.36 -15.81 -2.51
C LYS A 104 12.42 -14.93 -1.26
N LEU A 105 11.29 -14.47 -0.74
CA LEU A 105 11.20 -13.66 0.48
C LEU A 105 11.76 -14.39 1.70
N CYS A 106 11.45 -15.69 1.87
CA CYS A 106 12.03 -16.49 2.93
C CYS A 106 13.57 -16.55 2.87
N SER A 107 14.16 -16.55 1.66
CA SER A 107 15.63 -16.52 1.51
C SER A 107 16.27 -15.20 1.95
N TYR A 108 15.48 -14.13 2.11
CA TYR A 108 15.90 -12.82 2.63
C TYR A 108 15.60 -12.64 4.13
N HIS A 109 15.41 -13.75 4.85
CA HIS A 109 15.11 -13.73 6.29
C HIS A 109 13.87 -12.90 6.67
N CYS A 110 12.86 -12.93 5.80
CA CYS A 110 11.59 -12.27 6.07
C CYS A 110 10.91 -12.93 7.27
N LEU A 111 10.59 -12.13 8.31
CA LEU A 111 9.98 -12.64 9.55
C LEU A 111 8.54 -13.09 9.31
N TYR A 112 7.78 -12.31 8.56
CA TYR A 112 6.42 -12.65 8.12
C TYR A 112 6.09 -11.98 6.80
N ILE A 113 5.17 -12.60 6.06
CA ILE A 113 4.66 -12.12 4.78
C ILE A 113 3.17 -11.89 4.94
N GLU A 114 2.70 -10.70 4.59
CA GLU A 114 1.31 -10.32 4.65
C GLU A 114 0.76 -10.13 3.23
N PHE A 115 -0.42 -10.69 2.99
CA PHE A 115 -1.23 -10.38 1.82
C PHE A 115 -2.50 -9.70 2.29
N SER A 116 -2.79 -8.53 1.77
CA SER A 116 -3.98 -7.75 2.10
C SER A 116 -4.75 -7.34 0.85
N GLU A 117 -5.96 -6.80 1.05
CA GLU A 117 -6.82 -6.27 -0.02
C GLU A 117 -7.16 -7.27 -1.13
N LEU A 118 -7.31 -8.54 -0.76
CA LEU A 118 -7.81 -9.58 -1.67
C LEU A 118 -9.28 -9.29 -2.00
N GLN A 119 -9.58 -9.08 -3.29
CA GLN A 119 -10.92 -8.67 -3.72
C GLN A 119 -11.96 -9.78 -3.60
N LYS A 120 -11.54 -11.02 -3.81
CA LYS A 120 -12.42 -12.18 -3.79
C LYS A 120 -12.35 -12.86 -2.42
N LYS A 121 -13.50 -13.03 -1.78
CA LYS A 121 -13.58 -13.81 -0.54
C LYS A 121 -13.03 -15.23 -0.78
N MET A 122 -12.15 -15.69 0.12
CA MET A 122 -11.50 -17.01 0.05
C MET A 122 -10.59 -17.21 -1.17
N PHE A 123 -10.23 -16.12 -1.88
CA PHE A 123 -9.28 -16.20 -2.98
C PHE A 123 -7.99 -16.90 -2.57
N GLY A 124 -7.57 -17.87 -3.37
CA GLY A 124 -6.30 -18.57 -3.17
C GLY A 124 -6.14 -19.32 -1.85
N TYR A 125 -7.17 -19.41 -0.99
CA TYR A 125 -7.11 -19.96 0.36
C TYR A 125 -6.34 -21.29 0.45
N ARG A 126 -6.62 -22.25 -0.45
CA ARG A 126 -5.97 -23.56 -0.48
C ARG A 126 -4.46 -23.44 -0.71
N HIS A 127 -4.04 -22.49 -1.57
CA HIS A 127 -2.63 -22.28 -1.91
C HIS A 127 -1.89 -21.56 -0.79
N PHE A 128 -2.51 -20.55 -0.20
CA PHE A 128 -2.00 -19.88 0.99
C PHE A 128 -1.78 -20.89 2.14
N ARG A 129 -2.78 -21.72 2.44
CA ARG A 129 -2.68 -22.73 3.50
C ARG A 129 -1.56 -23.74 3.26
N ARG A 130 -1.33 -24.16 2.03
CA ARG A 130 -0.24 -25.09 1.67
C ARG A 130 1.15 -24.50 1.92
N LEU A 131 1.28 -23.18 1.81
CA LEU A 131 2.53 -22.45 2.05
C LEU A 131 2.68 -21.97 3.50
N GLY A 132 1.76 -22.35 4.39
CA GLY A 132 1.84 -22.00 5.81
C GLY A 132 1.18 -20.68 6.19
N TYR A 133 0.54 -19.98 5.27
CA TYR A 133 -0.24 -18.79 5.61
C TYR A 133 -1.50 -19.13 6.40
N PHE A 134 -1.95 -18.20 7.22
CA PHE A 134 -3.22 -18.30 7.93
C PHE A 134 -4.02 -17.02 7.75
N PRO A 135 -5.35 -17.12 7.64
CA PRO A 135 -6.19 -15.95 7.51
C PRO A 135 -6.27 -15.22 8.85
N VAL A 136 -6.13 -13.88 8.79
CA VAL A 136 -6.43 -13.00 9.91
C VAL A 136 -7.84 -12.47 9.67
N ALA A 137 -8.71 -12.55 10.68
CA ALA A 137 -10.05 -11.99 10.58
C ALA A 137 -9.95 -10.46 10.49
N TRP A 138 -10.42 -9.92 9.39
CA TRP A 138 -10.49 -8.48 9.15
C TRP A 138 -11.93 -8.08 8.88
N GLN A 139 -12.35 -6.96 9.42
CA GLN A 139 -13.68 -6.44 9.18
C GLN A 139 -13.57 -5.25 8.20
N GLU A 140 -14.11 -5.45 7.00
CA GLU A 140 -14.19 -4.40 5.99
C GLU A 140 -15.59 -3.81 5.94
N ILE A 141 -15.65 -2.49 5.85
CA ILE A 141 -16.91 -1.75 5.69
C ILE A 141 -16.94 -1.19 4.27
N TYR A 142 -17.79 -1.75 3.43
CA TYR A 142 -18.00 -1.26 2.07
C TYR A 142 -19.12 -0.24 2.01
N ASN A 143 -18.82 0.95 1.53
CA ASN A 143 -19.81 1.96 1.19
C ASN A 143 -19.97 2.01 -0.33
N SER A 144 -21.14 1.57 -0.83
CA SER A 144 -21.45 1.68 -2.26
C SER A 144 -21.63 3.14 -2.67
N LEU A 145 -20.96 3.58 -3.74
CA LEU A 145 -21.06 4.96 -4.27
C LEU A 145 -22.02 5.07 -5.48
N HIS A 146 -22.69 3.97 -5.87
CA HIS A 146 -23.39 3.91 -7.15
C HIS A 146 -24.83 4.42 -7.14
N SER A 147 -25.50 4.51 -5.99
CA SER A 147 -26.94 4.80 -5.93
C SER A 147 -27.32 6.16 -5.36
N MET A 148 -26.38 6.86 -4.74
CA MET A 148 -26.64 8.18 -4.10
C MET A 148 -25.33 8.99 -4.09
N ASN A 149 -25.47 10.31 -4.10
CA ASN A 149 -24.34 11.20 -3.87
C ASN A 149 -23.70 10.90 -2.50
N PRO A 150 -22.37 10.80 -2.39
CA PRO A 150 -21.69 10.58 -1.10
C PRO A 150 -22.15 11.51 0.03
N GLU A 151 -22.43 12.76 -0.28
CA GLU A 151 -22.93 13.76 0.71
C GLU A 151 -24.30 13.41 1.29
N GLU A 152 -25.18 12.78 0.50
CA GLU A 152 -26.52 12.39 0.94
C GLU A 152 -26.50 11.20 1.89
N ARG A 153 -25.41 10.42 1.89
CA ARG A 153 -25.24 9.25 2.76
C ARG A 153 -24.66 9.58 4.12
N LEU A 154 -24.15 10.79 4.27
CA LEU A 154 -23.60 11.23 5.54
C LEU A 154 -24.72 11.28 6.60
N THR A 155 -24.45 10.68 7.75
CA THR A 155 -25.35 10.88 8.90
C THR A 155 -25.35 12.35 9.30
N ASP A 156 -26.46 12.82 9.89
CA ASP A 156 -26.55 14.21 10.36
C ASP A 156 -25.41 14.56 11.33
N ARG A 157 -24.98 13.60 12.14
CA ARG A 157 -23.82 13.78 13.03
C ARG A 157 -22.54 14.04 12.24
N THR A 158 -22.27 13.24 11.23
CA THR A 158 -21.07 13.38 10.38
C THR A 158 -21.11 14.69 9.60
N ARG A 159 -22.29 15.04 9.04
CA ARG A 159 -22.49 16.32 8.34
C ARG A 159 -22.18 17.51 9.23
N ARG A 160 -22.72 17.53 10.44
CA ARG A 160 -22.43 18.57 11.44
C ARG A 160 -20.95 18.62 11.83
N GLN A 161 -20.29 17.48 11.93
CA GLN A 161 -18.85 17.42 12.22
C GLN A 161 -18.02 18.04 11.09
N ILE A 162 -18.37 17.74 9.83
CA ILE A 162 -17.71 18.32 8.64
C ILE A 162 -17.94 19.84 8.60
N GLU A 163 -19.19 20.30 8.78
CA GLU A 163 -19.52 21.73 8.82
C GLU A 163 -18.78 22.46 9.95
N ASN A 164 -18.75 21.88 11.14
CA ASN A 164 -17.98 22.44 12.25
C ASN A 164 -16.48 22.48 11.96
N GLY A 165 -15.96 21.47 11.27
CA GLY A 165 -14.57 21.44 10.81
C GLY A 165 -14.29 22.58 9.84
N LYS A 166 -15.10 22.71 8.79
CA LYS A 166 -15.01 23.80 7.80
C LYS A 166 -15.11 25.17 8.47
N ASN A 167 -16.06 25.37 9.36
CA ASN A 167 -16.26 26.63 10.11
C ASN A 167 -15.08 26.96 11.03
N LYS A 168 -14.28 25.98 11.41
CA LYS A 168 -13.05 26.15 12.18
C LYS A 168 -11.82 26.34 11.31
N GLY A 169 -11.94 26.33 9.98
CA GLY A 169 -10.84 26.52 9.05
C GLY A 169 -10.09 25.22 8.72
N LEU A 170 -10.77 24.06 8.81
CA LEU A 170 -10.23 22.82 8.25
C LEU A 170 -10.39 22.83 6.73
N GLU A 171 -9.29 22.64 6.03
CA GLU A 171 -9.22 22.53 4.59
C GLU A 171 -8.51 21.24 4.22
N CYS A 172 -9.10 20.47 3.30
CA CYS A 172 -8.49 19.26 2.76
C CYS A 172 -8.22 19.46 1.27
N HIS A 173 -6.99 19.26 0.85
CA HIS A 173 -6.60 19.41 -0.56
C HIS A 173 -5.57 18.37 -0.97
N GLU A 174 -5.54 18.07 -2.27
CA GLU A 174 -4.47 17.26 -2.86
C GLU A 174 -3.20 18.11 -2.91
N THR A 175 -2.06 17.53 -2.51
CA THR A 175 -0.80 18.23 -2.47
C THR A 175 0.32 17.49 -3.18
N HIS A 176 1.13 18.25 -3.91
CA HIS A 176 2.43 17.85 -4.44
C HIS A 176 3.57 18.68 -3.80
N ASN A 177 3.21 19.49 -2.78
CA ASN A 177 4.16 20.40 -2.14
C ASN A 177 5.00 19.65 -1.11
N GLN A 178 6.30 19.59 -1.37
CA GLN A 178 7.28 18.93 -0.54
C GLN A 178 7.31 19.46 0.91
N GLU A 179 7.05 20.75 1.12
CA GLU A 179 7.04 21.31 2.48
C GLU A 179 5.83 20.85 3.28
N GLU A 180 4.66 20.73 2.65
CA GLU A 180 3.47 20.19 3.31
C GLU A 180 3.65 18.73 3.67
N ILE A 181 4.24 17.95 2.77
CA ILE A 181 4.57 16.55 3.00
C ILE A 181 5.55 16.39 4.16
N ARG A 182 6.59 17.26 4.24
CA ARG A 182 7.54 17.27 5.36
C ARG A 182 6.86 17.58 6.70
N LYS A 183 6.00 18.59 6.73
CA LYS A 183 5.24 18.95 7.93
C LYS A 183 4.32 17.81 8.36
N PHE A 184 3.58 17.24 7.43
CA PHE A 184 2.77 16.04 7.65
C PHE A 184 3.62 14.90 8.21
N TYR A 185 4.75 14.58 7.57
CA TYR A 185 5.62 13.49 7.99
C TYR A 185 6.17 13.68 9.41
N GLN A 186 6.52 14.92 9.80
CA GLN A 186 6.95 15.22 11.17
C GLN A 186 5.85 14.93 12.19
N LEU A 187 4.60 15.32 11.90
CA LEU A 187 3.45 15.01 12.74
C LEU A 187 3.19 13.50 12.83
N TYR A 188 3.19 12.83 11.70
CA TYR A 188 3.01 11.39 11.59
C TYR A 188 4.07 10.63 12.38
N ARG A 189 5.35 10.97 12.21
CA ARG A 189 6.47 10.39 12.97
C ARG A 189 6.35 10.66 14.46
N ASN A 190 5.96 11.86 14.87
CA ASN A 190 5.77 12.21 16.28
C ASN A 190 4.61 11.41 16.90
N PHE A 191 3.51 11.24 16.18
CA PHE A 191 2.36 10.46 16.64
C PHE A 191 2.72 8.99 16.87
N TYR A 192 3.55 8.41 15.99
CA TYR A 192 3.99 7.02 16.13
C TYR A 192 5.26 6.82 16.94
N ARG A 193 5.90 7.89 17.44
CA ARG A 193 7.17 7.83 18.17
C ARG A 193 7.18 6.81 19.33
N PHE A 194 6.07 6.68 20.03
CA PHE A 194 5.93 5.78 21.18
C PHE A 194 5.14 4.50 20.85
N LYS A 195 4.91 4.22 19.55
CA LYS A 195 4.25 3.01 19.09
C LYS A 195 5.25 2.12 18.33
N PRO A 196 6.19 1.45 18.99
CA PRO A 196 7.34 0.80 18.35
C PRO A 196 6.98 -0.35 17.41
N ARG A 197 5.73 -0.86 17.49
CA ARG A 197 5.25 -1.95 16.63
C ARG A 197 4.61 -1.47 15.33
N ARG A 198 4.44 -0.16 15.14
CA ARG A 198 3.90 0.39 13.90
C ARG A 198 5.04 0.74 12.96
N TYR A 199 4.94 0.25 11.75
CA TYR A 199 5.80 0.68 10.66
C TYR A 199 5.44 2.11 10.28
N VAL A 200 6.44 2.95 10.18
CA VAL A 200 6.34 4.30 9.64
C VAL A 200 7.17 4.33 8.37
N PRO A 201 6.54 4.37 7.18
CA PRO A 201 7.30 4.51 5.94
C PRO A 201 8.24 5.71 6.01
N PRO A 202 9.41 5.65 5.40
CA PRO A 202 10.32 6.79 5.38
C PRO A 202 9.74 7.93 4.52
N MET A 203 10.30 9.13 4.68
CA MET A 203 9.78 10.34 4.04
C MET A 203 9.83 10.25 2.51
N GLU A 204 10.88 9.63 2.00
CA GLU A 204 11.10 9.40 0.57
C GLU A 204 9.93 8.68 -0.09
N TYR A 205 9.26 7.79 0.62
CA TYR A 205 8.06 7.10 0.13
C TYR A 205 6.91 8.08 -0.14
N PHE A 206 6.63 8.99 0.78
CA PHE A 206 5.56 9.99 0.61
C PHE A 206 5.92 11.04 -0.46
N GLU A 207 7.19 11.42 -0.53
CA GLU A 207 7.68 12.32 -1.58
C GLU A 207 7.50 11.69 -2.97
N SER A 208 7.88 10.43 -3.13
CA SER A 208 7.71 9.70 -4.40
C SER A 208 6.24 9.51 -4.76
N LEU A 209 5.39 9.12 -3.79
CA LEU A 209 3.94 9.02 -4.01
C LEU A 209 3.31 10.33 -4.46
N SER A 210 3.77 11.45 -3.91
CA SER A 210 3.23 12.77 -4.29
C SER A 210 3.58 13.20 -5.71
N GLN A 211 4.61 12.60 -6.29
CA GLN A 211 5.02 12.83 -7.68
C GLN A 211 4.42 11.81 -8.65
N SER A 212 3.78 10.77 -8.12
CA SER A 212 3.14 9.73 -8.91
C SER A 212 1.91 10.27 -9.64
N ASN A 213 1.67 9.77 -10.85
CA ASN A 213 0.44 10.06 -11.59
C ASN A 213 -0.73 9.14 -11.18
N GLU A 214 -0.43 8.01 -10.55
CA GLU A 214 -1.42 7.01 -10.16
C GLU A 214 -1.80 7.07 -8.66
N ALA A 215 -0.99 7.74 -7.84
CA ALA A 215 -1.25 7.94 -6.42
C ALA A 215 -1.56 9.42 -6.12
N LYS A 216 -2.41 9.66 -5.11
CA LYS A 216 -2.79 11.00 -4.67
C LYS A 216 -2.54 11.15 -3.18
N VAL A 217 -1.89 12.24 -2.81
CA VAL A 217 -1.65 12.59 -1.40
C VAL A 217 -2.57 13.74 -1.01
N PHE A 218 -3.43 13.51 -0.02
CA PHE A 218 -4.30 14.53 0.54
C PHE A 218 -3.78 14.98 1.90
N VAL A 219 -3.71 16.28 2.11
CA VAL A 219 -3.33 16.88 3.38
C VAL A 219 -4.49 17.69 3.92
N THR A 220 -4.77 17.52 5.21
CA THR A 220 -5.75 18.34 5.91
C THR A 220 -5.00 19.37 6.75
N THR A 221 -5.28 20.65 6.50
CA THR A 221 -4.71 21.78 7.23
C THR A 221 -5.76 22.41 8.13
N TYR A 222 -5.33 22.97 9.25
CA TYR A 222 -6.19 23.64 10.21
C TYR A 222 -5.63 25.00 10.59
N GLU A 223 -6.37 26.07 10.34
CA GLU A 223 -6.09 27.40 10.86
C GLU A 223 -6.90 27.65 12.15
N GLY A 224 -6.57 26.93 13.20
CA GLY A 224 -7.26 27.06 14.49
C GLY A 224 -6.63 28.11 15.38
N ARG A 225 -7.47 28.84 16.12
CA ARG A 225 -7.03 29.66 17.25
C ARG A 225 -6.24 28.79 18.22
N ARG A 226 -5.03 29.29 18.56
CA ARG A 226 -4.07 28.78 19.55
C ARG A 226 -4.69 27.96 20.68
N PHE A 227 -4.33 26.71 20.79
CA PHE A 227 -4.06 26.12 22.10
C PHE A 227 -2.60 26.41 22.43
N GLY A 228 -2.38 27.46 23.25
CA GLY A 228 -1.13 27.77 23.93
C GLY A 228 0.09 28.04 23.03
N ARG A 229 0.40 29.31 22.81
CA ARG A 229 1.67 29.89 22.28
C ARG A 229 2.13 29.40 20.90
N GLY A 230 1.71 30.14 19.91
CA GLY A 230 2.52 30.48 18.73
C GLY A 230 2.76 29.37 17.73
N GLY A 231 1.93 29.25 16.72
CA GLY A 231 2.22 28.50 15.51
C GLY A 231 0.94 28.00 14.84
N LYS A 232 0.87 28.12 13.52
CA LYS A 232 -0.10 27.35 12.73
C LYS A 232 0.27 25.87 12.93
N GLU A 233 -0.62 25.09 13.53
CA GLU A 233 -0.41 23.65 13.68
C GLU A 233 -1.07 22.95 12.48
N THR A 234 -0.25 22.28 11.68
CA THR A 234 -0.72 21.32 10.69
C THR A 234 -0.98 20.02 11.44
N GLY A 235 -2.23 19.66 11.60
CA GLY A 235 -2.64 18.46 12.32
C GLY A 235 -3.26 17.46 11.38
N THR A 236 -2.90 16.19 11.53
CA THR A 236 -3.59 15.08 10.88
C THR A 236 -4.74 14.65 11.76
N ILE A 237 -5.95 14.61 11.22
CA ILE A 237 -7.10 14.01 11.90
C ILE A 237 -7.12 12.54 11.51
N ASP A 238 -6.98 11.66 12.50
CA ASP A 238 -7.04 10.20 12.48
C ASP A 238 -6.02 9.47 11.59
N GLY A 239 -4.96 8.99 12.25
CA GLY A 239 -3.91 8.16 11.65
C GLY A 239 -4.30 6.73 11.29
N GLU A 240 -5.57 6.35 11.30
CA GLU A 240 -6.03 5.02 10.88
C GLU A 240 -6.35 4.95 9.40
N ASP A 241 -6.67 6.08 8.76
CA ASP A 241 -7.02 6.15 7.35
C ASP A 241 -5.80 6.25 6.41
N PHE A 242 -4.61 6.45 6.94
CA PHE A 242 -3.38 6.56 6.13
C PHE A 242 -2.84 5.24 5.59
N HIS A 243 -3.37 4.10 5.99
CA HIS A 243 -3.15 2.84 5.26
C HIS A 243 -3.90 2.79 3.93
N ALA A 244 -4.75 3.75 3.66
CA ALA A 244 -5.53 3.87 2.43
C ALA A 244 -5.00 4.93 1.45
N ALA A 245 -3.79 5.43 1.61
CA ALA A 245 -3.10 6.21 0.57
C ALA A 245 -2.67 5.34 -0.62
N GLY A 246 -2.97 4.05 -0.60
CA GLY A 246 -2.90 3.20 -1.76
C GLY A 246 -4.16 3.33 -2.58
N SER A 247 -4.08 4.09 -3.66
CA SER A 247 -4.96 4.14 -4.83
C SER A 247 -6.29 3.36 -4.69
N ARG A 248 -7.30 3.96 -4.10
CA ARG A 248 -8.64 3.66 -4.56
C ARG A 248 -8.85 4.48 -5.81
N LYS A 249 -8.69 3.86 -6.97
CA LYS A 249 -9.34 4.32 -8.17
C LYS A 249 -10.82 4.33 -7.84
N ILE A 250 -11.32 5.52 -7.44
CA ILE A 250 -12.75 5.78 -7.42
C ILE A 250 -13.12 5.84 -8.90
N VAL A 251 -13.65 4.74 -9.43
CA VAL A 251 -14.33 4.72 -10.74
C VAL A 251 -15.75 5.17 -10.54
#